data_49b04309439370fed40428d5e8dede57
#
_entry.id   49b04309439370fed40428d5e8dede57
#
_cell.length_a   1.000
_cell.length_b   1.000
_cell.length_c   1.000
_cell.angle_alpha   90.00
_cell.angle_beta   90.00
_cell.angle_gamma   90.00
#
_symmetry.space_group_name_H-M   'P 1'
#
loop_
_entity.id
_entity.type
_entity.pdbx_description
1 polymer ?
#
loop_
_entity_poly.entity_id
_entity_poly.type
_entity_poly.pdbx_seq_one_letter_code
_entity_poly.pdbx_strand_id
1 'polypeptide(L)'
;MSRVPDDKEKPGWWTRFRTSKDPWVSLGRELLWVVAVVGGIALALFLVSGTWPAVATIESESMVPHMHVGDLVFVAAADRFGPLQTWEDARSTQYEKYGGFGDIIIYQPNGASGSAIPVLGMGVHPIIHRAITEFDGNGSIPRYYYFYPGADSPKEYLPVTIGDSVWTLSNGTVVARVVSGRLVPDTANTSPDYGYISDSGTPAANPGFITRGDNNYVSDQGGFLSRRDLGVIQPVKKEWVVGKALFSIPLLGYLPLNIVPVAIIIIALMLLWEYYQRQKGAAKGKTKTAAKSGRKPSRGRK
;
A
#
# COMPACT_ATOMS: atom_id res chain seq x y z
N MET A 1 55.64 -7.57 -52.75
CA MET A 1 55.13 -7.63 -51.36
C MET A 1 53.88 -6.76 -51.23
N SER A 2 52.71 -7.35 -51.45
CA SER A 2 51.43 -6.66 -51.39
C SER A 2 50.93 -6.65 -49.90
N ARG A 3 50.75 -5.47 -49.33
CA ARG A 3 50.13 -5.30 -48.03
C ARG A 3 48.66 -5.71 -48.11
N VAL A 4 48.28 -6.74 -47.39
CA VAL A 4 46.87 -7.10 -47.12
C VAL A 4 46.26 -5.98 -46.28
N PRO A 5 45.09 -5.43 -46.64
CA PRO A 5 44.42 -4.43 -45.85
C PRO A 5 43.93 -5.12 -44.57
N ASP A 6 44.27 -4.54 -43.44
CA ASP A 6 43.79 -4.95 -42.10
C ASP A 6 42.28 -4.60 -42.00
N ASP A 7 41.43 -5.56 -42.30
CA ASP A 7 39.99 -5.43 -42.28
C ASP A 7 39.55 -5.46 -40.81
N LYS A 8 39.70 -4.32 -40.11
CA LYS A 8 39.16 -4.14 -38.77
C LYS A 8 37.64 -4.24 -38.85
N GLU A 9 37.12 -5.40 -38.48
CA GLU A 9 35.66 -5.61 -38.35
C GLU A 9 35.04 -4.45 -37.58
N LYS A 10 34.08 -3.77 -38.24
CA LYS A 10 33.34 -2.67 -37.61
C LYS A 10 32.64 -3.22 -36.35
N PRO A 11 32.84 -2.61 -35.18
CA PRO A 11 32.24 -3.10 -33.94
C PRO A 11 30.72 -3.22 -34.13
N GLY A 12 30.17 -4.37 -33.73
CA GLY A 12 28.75 -4.68 -33.83
C GLY A 12 27.89 -3.58 -33.19
N TRP A 13 26.63 -3.48 -33.58
CA TRP A 13 25.68 -2.44 -33.09
C TRP A 13 25.61 -2.37 -31.58
N TRP A 14 25.67 -3.51 -30.90
CA TRP A 14 25.66 -3.61 -29.41
C TRP A 14 26.90 -2.97 -28.78
N THR A 15 28.09 -3.19 -29.34
CA THR A 15 29.32 -2.57 -28.87
C THR A 15 29.27 -1.06 -29.09
N ARG A 16 28.74 -0.59 -30.23
CA ARG A 16 28.50 0.84 -30.49
C ARG A 16 27.54 1.47 -29.50
N PHE A 17 26.43 0.79 -29.19
CA PHE A 17 25.46 1.27 -28.19
C PHE A 17 26.09 1.38 -26.79
N ARG A 18 26.88 0.37 -26.35
CA ARG A 18 27.54 0.38 -25.03
C ARG A 18 28.64 1.43 -24.91
N THR A 19 29.37 1.74 -25.99
CA THR A 19 30.56 2.59 -25.96
C THR A 19 30.34 3.98 -26.53
N SER A 20 29.15 4.27 -27.10
CA SER A 20 28.79 5.58 -27.66
C SER A 20 28.92 6.67 -26.59
N LYS A 21 29.56 7.77 -26.96
CA LYS A 21 29.66 9.01 -26.22
C LYS A 21 28.60 10.03 -26.60
N ASP A 22 27.71 9.68 -27.54
CA ASP A 22 26.60 10.52 -27.93
C ASP A 22 25.65 10.73 -26.71
N PRO A 23 25.30 11.98 -26.37
CA PRO A 23 24.45 12.28 -25.19
C PRO A 23 23.10 11.59 -25.23
N TRP A 24 22.48 11.48 -26.41
CA TRP A 24 21.16 10.85 -26.57
C TRP A 24 21.23 9.32 -26.38
N VAL A 25 22.30 8.70 -26.90
CA VAL A 25 22.54 7.26 -26.75
C VAL A 25 22.89 6.95 -25.29
N SER A 26 23.66 7.82 -24.62
CA SER A 26 23.96 7.68 -23.17
C SER A 26 22.68 7.76 -22.33
N LEU A 27 21.84 8.78 -22.59
CA LEU A 27 20.56 8.93 -21.90
C LEU A 27 19.65 7.72 -22.13
N GLY A 28 19.55 7.24 -23.39
CA GLY A 28 18.76 6.05 -23.71
C GLY A 28 19.24 4.79 -22.97
N ARG A 29 20.57 4.62 -22.85
CA ARG A 29 21.16 3.50 -22.10
C ARG A 29 20.87 3.59 -20.59
N GLU A 30 20.96 4.77 -20.00
CA GLU A 30 20.68 5.00 -18.58
C GLU A 30 19.19 4.76 -18.29
N LEU A 31 18.30 5.24 -19.17
CA LEU A 31 16.86 4.99 -19.05
C LEU A 31 16.54 3.49 -19.17
N LEU A 32 17.15 2.80 -20.14
CA LEU A 32 16.98 1.35 -20.31
C LEU A 32 17.44 0.58 -19.06
N TRP A 33 18.57 1.00 -18.47
CA TRP A 33 19.09 0.39 -17.26
C TRP A 33 18.13 0.59 -16.07
N VAL A 34 17.60 1.80 -15.88
CA VAL A 34 16.60 2.10 -14.83
C VAL A 34 15.35 1.25 -15.03
N VAL A 35 14.81 1.18 -16.26
CA VAL A 35 13.64 0.35 -16.58
C VAL A 35 13.92 -1.13 -16.30
N ALA A 36 15.11 -1.63 -16.66
CA ALA A 36 15.49 -3.02 -16.40
C ALA A 36 15.59 -3.33 -14.89
N VAL A 37 16.16 -2.43 -14.09
CA VAL A 37 16.28 -2.60 -12.64
C VAL A 37 14.92 -2.52 -11.97
N VAL A 38 14.12 -1.49 -12.27
CA VAL A 38 12.77 -1.33 -11.69
C VAL A 38 11.86 -2.48 -12.10
N GLY A 39 11.88 -2.86 -13.39
CA GLY A 39 11.13 -4.00 -13.90
C GLY A 39 11.57 -5.34 -13.27
N GLY A 40 12.87 -5.51 -13.06
CA GLY A 40 13.44 -6.68 -12.37
C GLY A 40 12.97 -6.78 -10.91
N ILE A 41 12.96 -5.66 -10.18
CA ILE A 41 12.44 -5.60 -8.80
C ILE A 41 10.93 -5.90 -8.79
N ALA A 42 10.16 -5.28 -9.69
CA ALA A 42 8.72 -5.51 -9.78
C ALA A 42 8.39 -6.98 -10.11
N LEU A 43 9.15 -7.59 -11.03
CA LEU A 43 9.01 -9.00 -11.36
C LEU A 43 9.36 -9.91 -10.18
N ALA A 44 10.44 -9.62 -9.46
CA ALA A 44 10.82 -10.39 -8.27
C ALA A 44 9.75 -10.31 -7.18
N LEU A 45 9.21 -9.12 -6.92
CA LEU A 45 8.10 -8.92 -5.98
C LEU A 45 6.87 -9.71 -6.42
N PHE A 46 6.49 -9.65 -7.70
CA PHE A 46 5.36 -10.42 -8.24
C PHE A 46 5.56 -11.94 -8.10
N LEU A 47 6.76 -12.46 -8.43
CA LEU A 47 7.08 -13.88 -8.30
C LEU A 47 7.00 -14.37 -6.85
N VAL A 48 7.40 -13.55 -5.89
CA VAL A 48 7.31 -13.87 -4.46
C VAL A 48 5.88 -13.75 -3.96
N SER A 49 5.20 -12.65 -4.26
CA SER A 49 3.85 -12.35 -3.74
C SER A 49 2.74 -13.17 -4.41
N GLY A 50 2.87 -13.45 -5.70
CA GLY A 50 1.81 -14.07 -6.51
C GLY A 50 0.65 -13.14 -6.85
N THR A 51 0.74 -11.83 -6.52
CA THR A 51 -0.31 -10.84 -6.77
C THR A 51 0.28 -9.50 -7.21
N TRP A 52 -0.57 -8.63 -7.74
CA TRP A 52 -0.22 -7.26 -8.08
C TRP A 52 -1.34 -6.29 -7.68
N PRO A 53 -1.00 -5.19 -6.99
CA PRO A 53 0.33 -4.79 -6.53
C PRO A 53 0.85 -5.67 -5.37
N ALA A 54 2.16 -5.92 -5.34
CA ALA A 54 2.83 -6.68 -4.29
C ALA A 54 3.08 -5.87 -3.01
N VAL A 55 2.81 -4.57 -3.05
CA VAL A 55 2.93 -3.66 -1.90
C VAL A 55 1.73 -2.72 -1.87
N ALA A 56 1.30 -2.34 -0.67
CA ALA A 56 0.25 -1.37 -0.42
C ALA A 56 0.69 -0.42 0.71
N THR A 57 0.15 0.78 0.73
CA THR A 57 0.45 1.78 1.76
C THR A 57 -0.77 2.02 2.62
N ILE A 58 -0.58 2.15 3.93
CA ILE A 58 -1.64 2.52 4.87
C ILE A 58 -1.89 4.03 4.77
N GLU A 59 -3.12 4.40 4.40
CA GLU A 59 -3.52 5.80 4.17
C GLU A 59 -4.43 6.35 5.28
N SER A 60 -4.95 5.49 6.17
CA SER A 60 -5.89 5.86 7.22
C SER A 60 -5.57 5.19 8.55
N GLU A 61 -6.18 5.68 9.63
CA GLU A 61 -6.00 5.15 10.98
C GLU A 61 -6.93 3.98 11.30
N SER A 62 -7.65 3.42 10.33
CA SER A 62 -8.63 2.35 10.55
C SER A 62 -8.02 1.06 11.10
N MET A 63 -6.71 0.87 10.99
CA MET A 63 -5.99 -0.32 11.45
C MET A 63 -5.13 -0.09 12.70
N VAL A 64 -5.16 1.10 13.31
CA VAL A 64 -4.49 1.39 14.59
C VAL A 64 -5.10 0.49 15.69
N PRO A 65 -4.29 -0.03 16.63
CA PRO A 65 -2.86 0.19 16.83
C PRO A 65 -1.92 -0.72 16.01
N HIS A 66 -2.45 -1.63 15.22
CA HIS A 66 -1.69 -2.72 14.60
C HIS A 66 -0.97 -2.31 13.32
N MET A 67 -1.49 -1.31 12.61
CA MET A 67 -0.85 -0.68 11.45
C MET A 67 -1.10 0.83 11.50
N HIS A 68 -0.12 1.61 11.08
CA HIS A 68 -0.17 3.08 11.13
C HIS A 68 -0.09 3.70 9.74
N VAL A 69 -0.59 4.92 9.62
CA VAL A 69 -0.46 5.70 8.38
C VAL A 69 1.01 5.83 8.01
N GLY A 70 1.32 5.56 6.75
CA GLY A 70 2.70 5.56 6.25
C GLY A 70 3.43 4.22 6.35
N ASP A 71 2.81 3.16 6.86
CA ASP A 71 3.38 1.82 6.78
C ASP A 71 3.30 1.29 5.34
N LEU A 72 4.39 0.68 4.86
CA LEU A 72 4.41 -0.06 3.60
C LEU A 72 4.17 -1.53 3.87
N VAL A 73 3.03 -2.05 3.43
CA VAL A 73 2.60 -3.44 3.62
C VAL A 73 3.00 -4.27 2.42
N PHE A 74 3.64 -5.41 2.66
CA PHE A 74 3.86 -6.42 1.64
C PHE A 74 2.65 -7.34 1.55
N VAL A 75 2.16 -7.53 0.32
CA VAL A 75 0.91 -8.23 0.00
C VAL A 75 1.24 -9.52 -0.73
N ALA A 76 0.60 -10.62 -0.33
CA ALA A 76 0.65 -11.88 -1.07
C ALA A 76 -0.75 -12.30 -1.51
N ALA A 77 -0.83 -13.11 -2.57
CA ALA A 77 -2.09 -13.74 -2.97
C ALA A 77 -2.73 -14.47 -1.78
N ALA A 78 -4.06 -14.46 -1.70
CA ALA A 78 -4.80 -14.86 -0.51
C ALA A 78 -4.48 -16.29 -0.01
N ASP A 79 -4.21 -17.21 -0.93
CA ASP A 79 -3.88 -18.61 -0.69
C ASP A 79 -2.37 -18.92 -0.70
N ARG A 80 -1.53 -17.91 -1.06
CA ARG A 80 -0.08 -18.08 -1.01
C ARG A 80 0.39 -18.05 0.44
N PHE A 81 1.28 -18.93 0.82
CA PHE A 81 1.74 -19.13 2.21
C PHE A 81 0.64 -19.60 3.17
N GLY A 82 -0.27 -20.44 2.71
CA GLY A 82 -1.37 -21.02 3.45
C GLY A 82 -2.73 -20.37 3.15
N PRO A 83 -3.84 -21.02 3.53
CA PRO A 83 -5.18 -20.50 3.30
C PRO A 83 -5.40 -19.20 4.05
N LEU A 84 -6.33 -18.39 3.54
CA LEU A 84 -6.81 -17.21 4.25
C LEU A 84 -7.59 -17.68 5.48
N GLN A 85 -7.25 -17.14 6.65
CA GLN A 85 -7.95 -17.42 7.91
C GLN A 85 -8.70 -16.16 8.36
N THR A 86 -10.00 -16.31 8.56
CA THR A 86 -10.80 -15.26 9.19
C THR A 86 -10.48 -15.16 10.69
N TRP A 87 -10.94 -14.10 11.33
CA TRP A 87 -10.83 -13.95 12.77
C TRP A 87 -11.53 -15.11 13.52
N GLU A 88 -12.69 -15.57 13.04
CA GLU A 88 -13.41 -16.71 13.64
C GLU A 88 -12.62 -18.02 13.51
N ASP A 89 -12.07 -18.30 12.33
CA ASP A 89 -11.24 -19.50 12.10
C ASP A 89 -9.98 -19.47 12.95
N ALA A 90 -9.32 -18.34 12.96
CA ALA A 90 -8.03 -18.14 13.63
C ALA A 90 -8.11 -18.23 15.15
N ARG A 91 -9.26 -17.92 15.77
CA ARG A 91 -9.48 -18.15 17.21
C ARG A 91 -9.33 -19.61 17.59
N SER A 92 -9.84 -20.51 16.77
CA SER A 92 -9.75 -21.95 17.04
C SER A 92 -8.33 -22.49 16.89
N THR A 93 -7.56 -21.92 15.97
CA THR A 93 -6.17 -22.31 15.66
C THR A 93 -5.12 -21.50 16.42
N GLN A 94 -5.53 -20.45 17.14
CA GLN A 94 -4.65 -19.46 17.80
C GLN A 94 -3.68 -18.77 16.82
N TYR A 95 -4.12 -18.62 15.56
CA TYR A 95 -3.34 -17.93 14.54
C TYR A 95 -3.50 -16.41 14.66
N GLU A 96 -2.41 -15.72 14.96
CA GLU A 96 -2.37 -14.28 15.11
C GLU A 96 -1.56 -13.62 14.01
N LYS A 97 -2.03 -12.46 13.56
CA LYS A 97 -1.35 -11.61 12.59
C LYS A 97 -1.56 -10.14 12.96
N TYR A 98 -0.46 -9.38 13.04
CA TYR A 98 -0.52 -7.97 13.45
C TYR A 98 -1.27 -7.77 14.78
N GLY A 99 -0.94 -8.55 15.81
CA GLY A 99 -1.49 -8.40 17.16
C GLY A 99 -2.96 -8.78 17.32
N GLY A 100 -3.58 -9.43 16.34
CA GLY A 100 -4.95 -9.92 16.42
C GLY A 100 -5.15 -11.20 15.63
N PHE A 101 -6.23 -11.93 15.90
CA PHE A 101 -6.55 -13.17 15.21
C PHE A 101 -6.90 -12.94 13.75
N GLY A 102 -6.46 -13.87 12.89
CA GLY A 102 -6.80 -13.91 11.45
C GLY A 102 -6.02 -12.96 10.57
N ASP A 103 -6.23 -13.12 9.28
CA ASP A 103 -5.54 -12.37 8.25
C ASP A 103 -6.15 -10.97 8.03
N ILE A 104 -5.30 -10.01 7.69
CA ILE A 104 -5.69 -8.71 7.16
C ILE A 104 -5.67 -8.82 5.64
N ILE A 105 -6.80 -8.52 5.01
CA ILE A 105 -6.95 -8.59 3.55
C ILE A 105 -6.95 -7.21 2.91
N ILE A 106 -6.40 -7.17 1.71
CA ILE A 106 -6.48 -6.03 0.80
C ILE A 106 -7.52 -6.38 -0.25
N TYR A 107 -8.59 -5.60 -0.36
CA TYR A 107 -9.68 -5.92 -1.27
C TYR A 107 -10.22 -4.69 -2.01
N GLN A 108 -10.83 -4.95 -3.16
CA GLN A 108 -11.52 -3.95 -3.98
C GLN A 108 -12.99 -3.90 -3.56
N PRO A 109 -13.46 -2.79 -2.97
CA PRO A 109 -14.84 -2.69 -2.52
C PRO A 109 -15.81 -2.84 -3.70
N ASN A 110 -16.78 -3.76 -3.57
CA ASN A 110 -17.74 -4.14 -4.62
C ASN A 110 -17.10 -4.53 -5.97
N GLY A 111 -15.84 -4.99 -5.95
CA GLY A 111 -15.10 -5.35 -7.16
C GLY A 111 -14.70 -4.16 -8.05
N ALA A 112 -14.84 -2.95 -7.55
CA ALA A 112 -14.46 -1.75 -8.30
C ALA A 112 -12.93 -1.71 -8.45
N SER A 113 -12.45 -1.93 -9.67
CA SER A 113 -11.04 -1.79 -9.99
C SER A 113 -10.64 -0.32 -9.99
N GLY A 114 -9.66 0.02 -9.17
CA GLY A 114 -8.98 1.31 -9.25
C GLY A 114 -8.30 1.50 -10.61
N SER A 115 -8.07 2.74 -10.99
CA SER A 115 -7.26 3.04 -12.17
C SER A 115 -5.88 2.37 -12.05
N ALA A 116 -5.36 1.87 -13.16
CA ALA A 116 -4.03 1.25 -13.23
C ALA A 116 -2.88 2.20 -12.85
N ILE A 117 -3.17 3.48 -12.58
CA ILE A 117 -2.19 4.50 -12.20
C ILE A 117 -2.60 5.15 -10.88
N PRO A 118 -2.30 4.52 -9.72
CA PRO A 118 -2.61 5.07 -8.39
C PRO A 118 -1.98 6.44 -8.14
N VAL A 119 -0.85 6.73 -8.79
CA VAL A 119 -0.09 7.99 -8.70
C VAL A 119 -0.91 9.23 -9.09
N LEU A 120 -1.97 9.08 -9.89
CA LEU A 120 -2.82 10.19 -10.33
C LEU A 120 -4.06 10.39 -9.46
N GLY A 121 -4.24 9.62 -8.37
CA GLY A 121 -5.39 9.74 -7.47
C GLY A 121 -6.74 9.44 -8.14
N MET A 122 -6.74 8.79 -9.31
CA MET A 122 -7.93 8.43 -10.07
C MET A 122 -8.25 6.97 -9.82
N GLY A 123 -9.41 6.72 -9.23
CA GLY A 123 -9.92 5.37 -9.01
C GLY A 123 -10.32 5.07 -7.56
N VAL A 124 -10.86 3.87 -7.36
CA VAL A 124 -11.23 3.38 -6.03
C VAL A 124 -10.00 2.76 -5.38
N HIS A 125 -9.59 3.33 -4.23
CA HIS A 125 -8.50 2.76 -3.44
C HIS A 125 -8.97 1.44 -2.80
N PRO A 126 -8.14 0.38 -2.83
CA PRO A 126 -8.39 -0.83 -2.09
C PRO A 126 -8.53 -0.53 -0.59
N ILE A 127 -9.33 -1.34 0.09
CA ILE A 127 -9.49 -1.28 1.54
C ILE A 127 -8.58 -2.35 2.15
N ILE A 128 -7.93 -2.01 3.28
CA ILE A 128 -7.03 -2.89 4.02
C ILE A 128 -7.65 -3.10 5.40
N HIS A 129 -8.35 -4.21 5.60
CA HIS A 129 -9.04 -4.52 6.85
C HIS A 129 -8.94 -6.01 7.19
N ARG A 130 -9.22 -6.36 8.43
CA ARG A 130 -9.20 -7.74 8.93
C ARG A 130 -10.42 -8.49 8.44
N ALA A 131 -10.23 -9.73 7.97
CA ALA A 131 -11.32 -10.64 7.65
C ALA A 131 -11.91 -11.21 8.94
N ILE A 132 -13.19 -10.91 9.23
CA ILE A 132 -13.86 -11.32 10.46
C ILE A 132 -14.44 -12.73 10.32
N THR A 133 -15.28 -12.93 9.31
CA THR A 133 -15.95 -14.21 9.03
C THR A 133 -16.23 -14.35 7.54
N GLU A 134 -16.53 -15.56 7.08
CA GLU A 134 -17.07 -15.82 5.76
C GLU A 134 -18.61 -15.94 5.85
N PHE A 135 -19.32 -15.03 5.18
CA PHE A 135 -20.78 -15.00 5.15
C PHE A 135 -21.30 -15.71 3.91
N ASP A 136 -22.30 -16.56 4.07
CA ASP A 136 -22.85 -17.43 3.02
C ASP A 136 -23.74 -16.71 1.98
N GLY A 137 -24.08 -15.44 2.23
CA GLY A 137 -24.92 -14.62 1.36
C GLY A 137 -26.43 -14.77 1.58
N ASN A 138 -26.84 -15.53 2.58
CA ASN A 138 -28.27 -15.76 2.86
C ASN A 138 -28.83 -14.67 3.79
N GLY A 139 -29.86 -13.96 3.32
CA GLY A 139 -30.54 -12.93 4.11
C GLY A 139 -29.83 -11.58 4.13
N SER A 140 -29.95 -10.90 5.24
CA SER A 140 -29.34 -9.58 5.46
C SER A 140 -27.88 -9.70 5.88
N ILE A 141 -27.05 -8.75 5.45
CA ILE A 141 -25.65 -8.70 5.81
C ILE A 141 -25.51 -8.49 7.32
N PRO A 142 -24.78 -9.34 8.05
CA PRO A 142 -24.55 -9.14 9.49
C PRO A 142 -23.57 -7.98 9.71
N ARG A 143 -23.80 -7.21 10.76
CA ARG A 143 -22.88 -6.20 11.27
C ARG A 143 -22.23 -6.67 12.54
N TYR A 144 -20.92 -6.62 12.59
CA TYR A 144 -20.09 -6.97 13.73
C TYR A 144 -19.63 -5.70 14.42
N TYR A 145 -20.01 -5.50 15.67
CA TYR A 145 -19.70 -4.30 16.46
C TYR A 145 -18.67 -4.58 17.54
N TYR A 146 -17.82 -3.60 17.79
CA TYR A 146 -16.84 -3.58 18.87
C TYR A 146 -17.14 -2.46 19.85
N PHE A 147 -16.92 -2.73 21.14
CA PHE A 147 -17.04 -1.70 22.17
C PHE A 147 -15.80 -0.83 22.28
N TYR A 148 -14.64 -1.40 22.02
CA TYR A 148 -13.34 -0.73 22.12
C TYR A 148 -12.56 -0.90 20.81
N PRO A 149 -12.59 0.09 19.91
CA PRO A 149 -11.75 0.10 18.72
C PRO A 149 -10.27 0.05 19.11
N GLY A 150 -9.46 -0.67 18.33
CA GLY A 150 -8.04 -0.82 18.57
C GLY A 150 -7.65 -1.74 19.74
N ALA A 151 -8.62 -2.24 20.52
CA ALA A 151 -8.37 -3.31 21.47
C ALA A 151 -8.17 -4.65 20.75
N ASP A 152 -7.55 -5.60 21.44
CA ASP A 152 -7.50 -6.98 20.98
C ASP A 152 -8.92 -7.46 20.66
N SER A 153 -9.01 -8.33 19.65
CA SER A 153 -10.31 -8.82 19.18
C SER A 153 -11.17 -9.33 20.34
N PRO A 154 -12.47 -8.99 20.37
CA PRO A 154 -13.34 -9.49 21.42
C PRO A 154 -13.34 -11.03 21.38
N LYS A 155 -13.39 -11.66 22.54
CA LYS A 155 -13.39 -13.11 22.66
C LYS A 155 -14.67 -13.74 22.12
N GLU A 156 -15.75 -12.97 22.06
CA GLU A 156 -17.06 -13.46 21.63
C GLU A 156 -17.92 -12.35 21.01
N TYR A 157 -18.66 -12.69 19.97
CA TYR A 157 -19.70 -11.84 19.39
C TYR A 157 -21.07 -12.37 19.82
N LEU A 158 -21.93 -11.49 20.33
CA LEU A 158 -23.28 -11.83 20.78
C LEU A 158 -24.34 -11.19 19.87
N PRO A 159 -25.42 -11.91 19.56
CA PRO A 159 -26.57 -11.31 18.86
C PRO A 159 -27.22 -10.22 19.73
N VAL A 160 -27.64 -9.15 19.07
CA VAL A 160 -28.31 -8.04 19.74
C VAL A 160 -29.64 -7.72 19.07
N THR A 161 -30.64 -7.36 19.89
CA THR A 161 -31.90 -6.79 19.38
C THR A 161 -31.75 -5.29 19.25
N ILE A 162 -32.00 -4.77 18.05
CA ILE A 162 -31.90 -3.36 17.75
C ILE A 162 -33.25 -2.71 17.97
N GLY A 163 -33.32 -1.75 18.92
CA GLY A 163 -34.43 -0.82 19.06
C GLY A 163 -34.05 0.57 18.56
N ASP A 164 -35.02 1.43 18.35
CA ASP A 164 -34.82 2.80 17.82
C ASP A 164 -33.89 3.65 18.71
N SER A 165 -33.90 3.40 20.00
CA SER A 165 -33.14 4.18 21.00
C SER A 165 -32.18 3.36 21.82
N VAL A 166 -32.39 2.06 21.92
CA VAL A 166 -31.66 1.16 22.82
C VAL A 166 -31.43 -0.18 22.14
N TRP A 167 -30.19 -0.69 22.25
CA TRP A 167 -29.81 -2.00 21.75
C TRP A 167 -29.57 -2.96 22.93
N THR A 168 -30.22 -4.12 22.89
CA THR A 168 -30.23 -5.07 24.01
C THR A 168 -29.81 -6.46 23.57
N LEU A 169 -29.08 -7.16 24.44
CA LEU A 169 -28.87 -8.59 24.33
C LEU A 169 -30.19 -9.36 24.63
N SER A 170 -30.21 -10.64 24.29
CA SER A 170 -31.35 -11.52 24.51
C SER A 170 -31.79 -11.61 26.00
N ASN A 171 -30.87 -11.35 26.93
CA ASN A 171 -31.14 -11.30 28.38
C ASN A 171 -31.61 -9.91 28.86
N GLY A 172 -31.86 -8.96 27.96
CA GLY A 172 -32.30 -7.60 28.27
C GLY A 172 -31.18 -6.62 28.66
N THR A 173 -29.90 -7.04 28.65
CA THR A 173 -28.79 -6.15 28.94
C THR A 173 -28.65 -5.10 27.81
N VAL A 174 -28.66 -3.82 28.17
CA VAL A 174 -28.43 -2.71 27.23
C VAL A 174 -26.95 -2.68 26.85
N VAL A 175 -26.65 -2.77 25.56
CA VAL A 175 -25.27 -2.75 25.06
C VAL A 175 -24.93 -1.44 24.33
N ALA A 176 -25.92 -0.74 23.83
CA ALA A 176 -25.73 0.58 23.20
C ALA A 176 -27.02 1.41 23.25
N ARG A 177 -26.85 2.74 23.15
CA ARG A 177 -27.93 3.71 23.07
C ARG A 177 -27.73 4.61 21.87
N VAL A 178 -28.82 5.04 21.25
CA VAL A 178 -28.76 6.08 20.20
C VAL A 178 -28.91 7.45 20.88
N VAL A 179 -27.86 8.23 20.88
CA VAL A 179 -27.81 9.59 21.45
C VAL A 179 -27.54 10.57 20.32
N SER A 180 -28.46 11.49 20.09
CA SER A 180 -28.36 12.49 19.00
C SER A 180 -28.07 11.87 17.61
N GLY A 181 -28.71 10.74 17.31
CA GLY A 181 -28.51 10.02 16.04
C GLY A 181 -27.19 9.23 15.94
N ARG A 182 -26.41 9.16 17.01
CA ARG A 182 -25.17 8.39 17.10
C ARG A 182 -25.33 7.20 18.04
N LEU A 183 -24.80 6.06 17.61
CA LEU A 183 -24.70 4.87 18.44
C LEU A 183 -23.58 5.09 19.48
N VAL A 184 -23.95 5.02 20.75
CA VAL A 184 -23.02 5.13 21.89
C VAL A 184 -23.07 3.83 22.67
N PRO A 185 -21.96 3.08 22.75
CA PRO A 185 -21.88 1.86 23.54
C PRO A 185 -22.15 2.14 25.04
N ASP A 186 -22.91 1.25 25.68
CA ASP A 186 -23.13 1.31 27.13
C ASP A 186 -22.02 0.54 27.87
N THR A 187 -20.92 1.24 28.12
CA THR A 187 -19.72 0.65 28.73
C THR A 187 -19.92 0.17 30.16
N ALA A 188 -21.02 0.56 30.84
CA ALA A 188 -21.32 0.10 32.19
C ALA A 188 -21.82 -1.34 32.20
N ASN A 189 -22.45 -1.79 31.12
CA ASN A 189 -23.11 -3.10 31.04
C ASN A 189 -22.44 -4.04 30.04
N THR A 190 -21.33 -3.64 29.44
CA THR A 190 -20.63 -4.42 28.39
C THR A 190 -19.22 -4.77 28.82
N SER A 191 -18.79 -6.00 28.51
CA SER A 191 -17.42 -6.42 28.72
C SER A 191 -16.56 -5.98 27.53
N PRO A 192 -15.33 -5.52 27.74
CA PRO A 192 -14.38 -5.26 26.65
C PRO A 192 -13.98 -6.54 25.90
N ASP A 193 -14.30 -7.71 26.46
CA ASP A 193 -13.92 -9.01 25.92
C ASP A 193 -14.86 -9.54 24.83
N TYR A 194 -15.95 -8.84 24.51
CA TYR A 194 -16.87 -9.24 23.44
C TYR A 194 -17.51 -8.05 22.73
N GLY A 195 -17.90 -8.30 21.48
CA GLY A 195 -18.73 -7.42 20.67
C GLY A 195 -20.14 -7.97 20.50
N TYR A 196 -20.90 -7.44 19.58
CA TYR A 196 -22.23 -7.94 19.25
C TYR A 196 -22.47 -7.95 17.73
N ILE A 197 -23.38 -8.83 17.32
CA ILE A 197 -23.80 -8.97 15.93
C ILE A 197 -25.24 -8.46 15.82
N SER A 198 -25.50 -7.63 14.81
CA SER A 198 -26.85 -7.19 14.49
C SER A 198 -27.20 -7.45 13.04
N ASP A 199 -28.48 -7.49 12.73
CA ASP A 199 -28.94 -7.42 11.34
C ASP A 199 -28.80 -5.99 10.80
N SER A 200 -28.25 -5.88 9.58
CA SER A 200 -28.13 -4.58 8.92
C SER A 200 -29.43 -4.10 8.27
N GLY A 201 -30.38 -5.00 8.06
CA GLY A 201 -31.55 -4.76 7.19
C GLY A 201 -31.18 -4.61 5.70
N THR A 202 -29.92 -4.76 5.33
CA THR A 202 -29.47 -4.66 3.95
C THR A 202 -29.30 -6.05 3.36
N PRO A 203 -30.06 -6.44 2.33
CA PRO A 203 -29.90 -7.73 1.69
C PRO A 203 -28.50 -7.90 1.10
N ALA A 204 -27.94 -9.08 1.26
CA ALA A 204 -26.69 -9.41 0.62
C ALA A 204 -26.90 -9.66 -0.88
N ALA A 205 -26.03 -9.09 -1.70
CA ALA A 205 -26.02 -9.37 -3.15
C ALA A 205 -25.19 -10.62 -3.48
N ASN A 206 -24.32 -11.03 -2.55
CA ASN A 206 -23.42 -12.19 -2.75
C ASN A 206 -22.87 -12.69 -1.40
N PRO A 207 -22.39 -13.96 -1.36
CA PRO A 207 -21.55 -14.44 -0.27
C PRO A 207 -20.18 -13.77 -0.30
N GLY A 208 -19.43 -13.86 0.82
CA GLY A 208 -18.07 -13.37 0.90
C GLY A 208 -17.63 -13.00 2.31
N PHE A 209 -16.46 -12.42 2.44
CA PHE A 209 -15.90 -12.02 3.75
C PHE A 209 -16.57 -10.76 4.29
N ILE A 210 -16.87 -10.80 5.56
CA ILE A 210 -17.16 -9.61 6.36
C ILE A 210 -15.82 -9.10 6.90
N THR A 211 -15.57 -7.80 6.74
CA THR A 211 -14.30 -7.17 7.09
C THR A 211 -14.50 -6.03 8.07
N ARG A 212 -13.44 -5.70 8.83
CA ARG A 212 -13.45 -4.59 9.77
C ARG A 212 -12.04 -4.03 9.97
N GLY A 213 -11.91 -2.72 10.01
CA GLY A 213 -10.70 -2.07 10.48
C GLY A 213 -10.53 -2.28 11.99
N ASP A 214 -9.31 -2.55 12.44
CA ASP A 214 -9.04 -2.85 13.84
C ASP A 214 -9.39 -1.67 14.78
N ASN A 215 -9.40 -0.44 14.26
CA ASN A 215 -9.83 0.77 14.95
C ASN A 215 -11.30 1.18 14.67
N ASN A 216 -12.06 0.36 13.97
CA ASN A 216 -13.44 0.68 13.65
C ASN A 216 -14.41 0.03 14.64
N TYR A 217 -15.47 0.74 14.99
CA TYR A 217 -16.52 0.22 15.88
C TYR A 217 -17.39 -0.86 15.25
N VAL A 218 -17.44 -0.93 13.92
CA VAL A 218 -18.36 -1.80 13.19
C VAL A 218 -17.70 -2.32 11.90
N SER A 219 -18.17 -3.47 11.40
CA SER A 219 -17.78 -4.03 10.13
C SER A 219 -18.11 -3.12 8.93
N ASP A 220 -17.40 -3.32 7.84
CA ASP A 220 -17.48 -2.45 6.66
C ASP A 220 -18.80 -2.62 5.89
N GLN A 221 -19.35 -3.83 5.92
CA GLN A 221 -20.49 -4.23 5.11
C GLN A 221 -21.83 -3.82 5.77
N GLY A 222 -22.87 -3.81 4.97
CA GLY A 222 -24.22 -3.61 5.46
C GLY A 222 -24.60 -2.14 5.69
N GLY A 223 -23.93 -1.18 5.05
CA GLY A 223 -24.33 0.24 4.99
C GLY A 223 -23.62 1.17 5.95
N PHE A 224 -22.71 0.69 6.81
CA PHE A 224 -21.89 1.58 7.63
C PHE A 224 -20.87 2.34 6.77
N LEU A 225 -20.11 1.61 5.93
CA LEU A 225 -19.32 2.23 4.87
C LEU A 225 -20.16 2.26 3.60
N SER A 226 -20.54 3.46 3.18
CA SER A 226 -21.08 3.69 1.85
C SER A 226 -20.20 4.69 1.13
N ARG A 227 -19.75 4.32 -0.06
CA ARG A 227 -19.08 5.26 -0.96
C ARG A 227 -20.11 5.82 -1.94
N ARG A 228 -20.10 7.12 -2.16
CA ARG A 228 -21.09 7.79 -3.03
C ARG A 228 -21.24 7.15 -4.40
N ASP A 229 -20.14 6.61 -4.93
CA ASP A 229 -19.98 6.03 -6.26
C ASP A 229 -20.20 4.51 -6.29
N LEU A 230 -20.14 3.83 -5.14
CA LEU A 230 -20.21 2.36 -5.05
C LEU A 230 -21.42 1.83 -4.28
N GLY A 231 -22.14 2.72 -3.60
CA GLY A 231 -23.24 2.33 -2.71
C GLY A 231 -22.75 1.60 -1.46
N VAL A 232 -23.61 0.74 -0.92
CA VAL A 232 -23.30 -0.08 0.27
C VAL A 232 -22.26 -1.12 -0.07
N ILE A 233 -21.23 -1.23 0.77
CA ILE A 233 -20.20 -2.26 0.60
C ILE A 233 -20.82 -3.64 0.88
N GLN A 234 -20.70 -4.53 -0.09
CA GLN A 234 -21.17 -5.91 -0.03
C GLN A 234 -20.11 -6.82 0.59
N PRO A 235 -20.48 -8.04 1.06
CA PRO A 235 -19.51 -9.03 1.46
C PRO A 235 -18.44 -9.26 0.38
N VAL A 236 -17.18 -9.31 0.80
CA VAL A 236 -16.03 -9.32 -0.10
C VAL A 236 -15.89 -10.68 -0.76
N LYS A 237 -16.18 -10.78 -2.05
CA LYS A 237 -15.93 -12.00 -2.83
C LYS A 237 -14.45 -12.35 -2.87
N LYS A 238 -14.14 -13.64 -3.00
CA LYS A 238 -12.73 -14.11 -3.12
C LYS A 238 -11.98 -13.46 -4.29
N GLU A 239 -12.66 -13.25 -5.40
CA GLU A 239 -12.09 -12.58 -6.58
C GLU A 239 -11.86 -11.06 -6.41
N TRP A 240 -12.44 -10.43 -5.39
CA TRP A 240 -12.19 -9.03 -5.05
C TRP A 240 -11.00 -8.85 -4.11
N VAL A 241 -10.50 -9.95 -3.54
CA VAL A 241 -9.33 -9.93 -2.68
C VAL A 241 -8.07 -9.84 -3.53
N VAL A 242 -7.38 -8.72 -3.42
CA VAL A 242 -6.06 -8.51 -4.05
C VAL A 242 -5.02 -9.42 -3.40
N GLY A 243 -5.11 -9.59 -2.09
CA GLY A 243 -4.22 -10.44 -1.33
C GLY A 243 -4.34 -10.22 0.17
N LYS A 244 -3.43 -10.82 0.93
CA LYS A 244 -3.32 -10.68 2.38
C LYS A 244 -2.00 -10.04 2.80
N ALA A 245 -2.01 -9.30 3.89
CA ALA A 245 -0.84 -8.65 4.45
C ALA A 245 0.13 -9.68 5.04
N LEU A 246 1.39 -9.67 4.61
CA LEU A 246 2.45 -10.54 5.13
C LEU A 246 3.19 -9.88 6.30
N PHE A 247 3.75 -8.73 6.05
CA PHE A 247 4.47 -7.89 7.01
C PHE A 247 4.46 -6.45 6.53
N SER A 248 4.77 -5.51 7.41
CA SER A 248 4.88 -4.10 7.06
C SER A 248 6.23 -3.52 7.48
N ILE A 249 6.64 -2.47 6.77
CA ILE A 249 7.81 -1.67 7.15
C ILE A 249 7.28 -0.27 7.53
N PRO A 250 7.45 0.13 8.80
CA PRO A 250 6.99 1.43 9.25
C PRO A 250 7.62 2.59 8.47
N LEU A 251 6.83 3.63 8.22
CA LEU A 251 7.21 4.89 7.59
C LEU A 251 7.66 4.79 6.12
N LEU A 252 7.98 3.62 5.61
CA LEU A 252 8.47 3.46 4.22
C LEU A 252 7.38 3.78 3.19
N GLY A 253 6.12 3.62 3.56
CA GLY A 253 4.96 3.96 2.73
C GLY A 253 4.80 5.47 2.48
N TYR A 254 5.44 6.33 3.25
CA TYR A 254 5.44 7.77 2.95
C TYR A 254 6.14 8.12 1.63
N LEU A 255 7.07 7.27 1.14
CA LEU A 255 7.71 7.49 -0.16
C LEU A 255 6.71 7.42 -1.32
N PRO A 256 5.94 6.33 -1.51
CA PRO A 256 4.93 6.29 -2.57
C PRO A 256 3.76 7.25 -2.35
N LEU A 257 3.34 7.51 -1.09
CA LEU A 257 2.29 8.50 -0.79
C LEU A 257 2.68 9.92 -1.18
N ASN A 258 3.97 10.24 -1.12
CA ASN A 258 4.51 11.56 -1.43
C ASN A 258 5.44 11.55 -2.65
N ILE A 259 5.18 10.70 -3.63
CA ILE A 259 6.09 10.49 -4.77
C ILE A 259 6.34 11.79 -5.56
N VAL A 260 5.34 12.66 -5.70
CA VAL A 260 5.47 13.93 -6.43
C VAL A 260 6.41 14.90 -5.69
N PRO A 261 6.19 15.25 -4.40
CA PRO A 261 7.13 16.11 -3.69
C PRO A 261 8.52 15.48 -3.56
N VAL A 262 8.63 14.16 -3.37
CA VAL A 262 9.93 13.47 -3.34
C VAL A 262 10.65 13.61 -4.67
N ALA A 263 9.97 13.42 -5.80
CA ALA A 263 10.56 13.60 -7.13
C ALA A 263 11.04 15.04 -7.36
N ILE A 264 10.24 16.03 -6.95
CA ILE A 264 10.64 17.46 -7.05
C ILE A 264 11.91 17.74 -6.23
N ILE A 265 11.99 17.23 -5.01
CA ILE A 265 13.17 17.40 -4.15
C ILE A 265 14.40 16.76 -4.80
N ILE A 266 14.28 15.54 -5.33
CA ILE A 266 15.39 14.85 -6.01
C ILE A 266 15.87 15.65 -7.22
N ILE A 267 14.94 16.12 -8.08
CA ILE A 267 15.28 16.93 -9.25
C ILE A 267 15.99 18.23 -8.82
N ALA A 268 15.48 18.92 -7.79
CA ALA A 268 16.10 20.14 -7.27
C ALA A 268 17.52 19.86 -6.76
N LEU A 269 17.74 18.77 -6.02
CA LEU A 269 19.06 18.38 -5.53
C LEU A 269 20.02 18.04 -6.69
N MET A 270 19.53 17.36 -7.74
CA MET A 270 20.33 17.07 -8.94
C MET A 270 20.76 18.36 -9.64
N LEU A 271 19.84 19.32 -9.83
CA LEU A 271 20.14 20.60 -10.46
C LEU A 271 21.13 21.44 -9.62
N LEU A 272 20.96 21.45 -8.29
CA LEU A 272 21.89 22.10 -7.38
C LEU A 272 23.29 21.46 -7.42
N TRP A 273 23.35 20.12 -7.48
CA TRP A 273 24.61 19.39 -7.59
C TRP A 273 25.30 19.71 -8.93
N GLU A 274 24.57 19.70 -10.04
CA GLU A 274 25.12 20.06 -11.34
C GLU A 274 25.62 21.50 -11.38
N TYR A 275 24.84 22.45 -10.85
CA TYR A 275 25.25 23.86 -10.72
C TYR A 275 26.55 23.99 -9.92
N TYR A 276 26.65 23.29 -8.78
CA TYR A 276 27.85 23.30 -7.94
C TYR A 276 29.07 22.71 -8.67
N GLN A 277 28.91 21.64 -9.41
CA GLN A 277 29.96 21.03 -10.21
C GLN A 277 30.46 21.97 -11.33
N ARG A 278 29.55 22.67 -12.00
CA ARG A 278 29.87 23.66 -13.01
C ARG A 278 30.68 24.83 -12.43
N GLN A 279 30.34 25.32 -11.26
CA GLN A 279 31.10 26.38 -10.56
C GLN A 279 32.51 25.90 -10.18
N LYS A 280 32.65 24.69 -9.64
CA LYS A 280 33.97 24.12 -9.33
C LYS A 280 34.84 23.94 -10.58
N GLY A 281 34.25 23.53 -11.71
CA GLY A 281 34.92 23.41 -13.00
C GLY A 281 35.42 24.76 -13.53
N ALA A 282 34.58 25.79 -13.44
CA ALA A 282 34.93 27.15 -13.84
C ALA A 282 36.06 27.77 -12.99
N ALA A 283 36.04 27.50 -11.67
CA ALA A 283 37.10 27.97 -10.75
C ALA A 283 38.46 27.31 -11.07
N LYS A 284 38.47 25.99 -11.35
CA LYS A 284 39.70 25.26 -11.77
C LYS A 284 40.22 25.71 -13.13
N GLY A 285 39.34 26.09 -14.06
CA GLY A 285 39.72 26.65 -15.35
C GLY A 285 40.43 27.98 -15.26
N LYS A 286 39.92 28.91 -14.42
CA LYS A 286 40.53 30.22 -14.18
C LYS A 286 41.93 30.12 -13.54
N THR A 287 42.13 29.19 -12.62
CA THR A 287 43.44 28.98 -11.98
C THR A 287 44.49 28.43 -12.95
N LYS A 288 44.11 27.55 -13.84
CA LYS A 288 45.00 27.00 -14.91
C LYS A 288 45.41 28.08 -15.95
N THR A 289 44.48 28.96 -16.31
CA THR A 289 44.73 30.03 -17.29
C THR A 289 45.67 31.11 -16.70
N ALA A 290 45.49 31.45 -15.42
CA ALA A 290 46.36 32.37 -14.70
C ALA A 290 47.79 31.82 -14.55
N ALA A 291 47.95 30.52 -14.25
CA ALA A 291 49.26 29.85 -14.14
C ALA A 291 49.99 29.76 -15.48
N LYS A 292 49.28 29.69 -16.59
CA LYS A 292 49.87 29.65 -17.94
C LYS A 292 50.27 31.03 -18.47
N SER A 293 49.60 32.09 -18.03
CA SER A 293 49.89 33.49 -18.39
C SER A 293 51.11 34.02 -17.64
N GLY A 294 51.50 33.46 -16.48
CA GLY A 294 52.65 33.91 -15.68
C GLY A 294 54.05 33.46 -16.15
N ARG A 295 54.14 32.55 -17.17
CA ARG A 295 55.43 32.18 -17.75
C ARG A 295 55.85 33.14 -18.87
N LYS A 296 56.54 34.24 -18.48
CA LYS A 296 57.29 35.04 -19.46
C LYS A 296 58.43 34.24 -20.04
N PRO A 297 58.65 34.25 -21.36
CA PRO A 297 59.83 33.63 -21.96
C PRO A 297 61.07 34.39 -21.51
N SER A 298 62.02 33.66 -20.92
CA SER A 298 63.36 34.22 -20.67
C SER A 298 64.03 34.54 -21.98
N ARG A 299 64.24 35.81 -22.26
CA ARG A 299 65.04 36.33 -23.36
C ARG A 299 66.49 35.88 -23.13
N GLY A 300 67.00 34.98 -23.97
CA GLY A 300 68.43 34.72 -24.08
C GLY A 300 69.15 35.97 -24.51
N ARG A 301 70.17 36.34 -23.75
CA ARG A 301 71.27 37.24 -24.16
C ARG A 301 72.52 36.41 -24.32
N LYS A 302 73.14 36.64 -25.43
CA LYS A 302 74.42 36.10 -25.90
C LYS A 302 75.43 35.85 -24.84
#